data_532e59922ae61ff06963e8c76543dd2a
#
_entry.id   532e59922ae61ff06963e8c76543dd2a
#
_cell.length_a   1.000
_cell.length_b   1.000
_cell.length_c   1.000
_cell.angle_alpha   90.00
_cell.angle_beta   90.00
_cell.angle_gamma   90.00
#
_symmetry.space_group_name_H-M   'P 1'
#
loop_
_entity.id
_entity.type
_entity.pdbx_description
1 polymer ?
#
loop_
_entity_poly.entity_id
_entity_poly.type
_entity_poly.pdbx_seq_one_letter_code
_entity_poly.pdbx_strand_id
1 'polypeptide(L)'
;MFDFDGTLSLIREGWPEVMLPMFEELLPSVNDDDSASVRAMLLDDIMTLNGKQTIFQMMKFAERVTERGGEALDPLEYKHEYLRRLEVRIQSRVESLASGDAKPVEFLLHGSVALLDCLEARGWDLYLASGTDEPFVRREAELLGLGRYFGERVYGAQDDFMSFSKKQVIERILRENNVGGDDLLVIGDGYVEIEDGKNVGGLAVAVASDEARNGAGQFDEWKRKRLLGVGADIVVPDYRDAAVLVDVIVGK
;
A
#
# COMPACT_ATOMS: atom_id res chain seq x y z
N MET A 1 1.53 13.15 -3.04
CA MET A 1 2.15 11.80 -2.95
C MET A 1 1.05 10.75 -2.85
N PHE A 2 1.17 9.69 -3.62
CA PHE A 2 0.27 8.54 -3.60
C PHE A 2 0.98 7.32 -3.03
N ASP A 3 0.26 6.49 -2.28
CA ASP A 3 0.59 5.09 -2.13
C ASP A 3 0.22 4.29 -3.39
N PHE A 4 0.62 3.02 -3.49
CA PHE A 4 0.42 2.22 -4.69
C PHE A 4 -0.59 1.10 -4.49
N ASP A 5 -0.26 0.08 -3.71
CA ASP A 5 -1.09 -1.10 -3.49
C ASP A 5 -2.33 -0.74 -2.66
N GLY A 6 -3.53 -1.13 -3.11
CA GLY A 6 -4.79 -0.78 -2.46
C GLY A 6 -5.24 0.69 -2.66
N THR A 7 -4.35 1.54 -3.19
CA THR A 7 -4.60 2.98 -3.44
C THR A 7 -4.80 3.28 -4.92
N LEU A 8 -3.91 2.85 -5.78
CA LEU A 8 -4.01 2.94 -7.24
C LEU A 8 -4.07 1.56 -7.90
N SER A 9 -3.23 0.62 -7.43
CA SER A 9 -3.08 -0.72 -7.99
C SER A 9 -3.84 -1.76 -7.17
N LEU A 10 -4.51 -2.68 -7.89
CA LEU A 10 -5.13 -3.90 -7.34
C LEU A 10 -4.45 -5.17 -7.86
N ILE A 11 -3.26 -5.04 -8.48
CA ILE A 11 -2.51 -6.22 -8.96
C ILE A 11 -2.24 -7.19 -7.81
N ARG A 12 -1.95 -6.66 -6.62
CA ARG A 12 -1.61 -7.43 -5.41
C ARG A 12 -2.80 -7.70 -4.49
N GLU A 13 -4.02 -7.38 -4.92
CA GLU A 13 -5.24 -7.67 -4.14
C GLU A 13 -5.24 -9.14 -3.68
N GLY A 14 -5.60 -9.38 -2.41
CA GLY A 14 -5.56 -10.68 -1.76
C GLY A 14 -4.17 -11.08 -1.22
N TRP A 15 -3.22 -10.15 -1.10
CA TRP A 15 -1.89 -10.41 -0.53
C TRP A 15 -1.91 -11.00 0.89
N PRO A 16 -2.87 -10.67 1.80
CA PRO A 16 -2.92 -11.30 3.12
C PRO A 16 -3.22 -12.81 3.05
N GLU A 17 -3.94 -13.24 2.00
CA GLU A 17 -4.25 -14.65 1.74
C GLU A 17 -3.01 -15.46 1.30
N VAL A 18 -1.90 -14.80 1.02
CA VAL A 18 -0.59 -15.42 0.76
C VAL A 18 0.27 -15.40 2.02
N MET A 19 0.32 -14.25 2.70
CA MET A 19 1.19 -14.06 3.86
C MET A 19 0.73 -14.87 5.07
N LEU A 20 -0.56 -14.85 5.36
CA LEU A 20 -1.10 -15.54 6.53
C LEU A 20 -0.91 -17.06 6.48
N PRO A 21 -1.24 -17.78 5.39
CA PRO A 21 -0.95 -19.21 5.30
C PRO A 21 0.56 -19.53 5.36
N MET A 22 1.41 -18.67 4.82
CA MET A 22 2.86 -18.83 4.95
C MET A 22 3.31 -18.75 6.41
N PHE A 23 2.77 -17.80 7.16
CA PHE A 23 3.07 -17.67 8.59
C PHE A 23 2.53 -18.86 9.39
N GLU A 24 1.31 -19.34 9.09
CA GLU A 24 0.74 -20.53 9.72
C GLU A 24 1.60 -21.78 9.48
N GLU A 25 2.14 -21.94 8.26
CA GLU A 25 3.00 -23.07 7.88
C GLU A 25 4.35 -23.06 8.61
N LEU A 26 4.95 -21.87 8.75
CA LEU A 26 6.30 -21.68 9.26
C LEU A 26 6.37 -21.46 10.77
N LEU A 27 5.23 -21.18 11.43
CA LEU A 27 5.18 -20.94 12.86
C LEU A 27 5.34 -22.25 13.65
N PRO A 28 6.25 -22.33 14.63
CA PRO A 28 6.38 -23.52 15.49
C PRO A 28 5.09 -23.81 16.24
N SER A 29 4.65 -25.06 16.19
CA SER A 29 3.50 -25.54 16.97
C SER A 29 3.87 -25.67 18.43
N VAL A 30 3.00 -25.22 19.33
CA VAL A 30 3.11 -25.37 20.77
C VAL A 30 1.94 -26.25 21.25
N ASN A 31 2.16 -27.08 22.28
CA ASN A 31 1.09 -27.88 22.86
C ASN A 31 -0.06 -26.98 23.32
N ASP A 32 -1.29 -27.44 23.09
CA ASP A 32 -2.54 -26.73 23.42
C ASP A 32 -2.82 -25.47 22.56
N ASP A 33 -2.17 -25.32 21.39
CA ASP A 33 -2.52 -24.26 20.45
C ASP A 33 -3.98 -24.39 19.98
N ASP A 34 -4.75 -23.33 20.19
CA ASP A 34 -6.00 -23.12 19.45
C ASP A 34 -5.68 -22.49 18.09
N SER A 35 -5.85 -23.28 17.01
CA SER A 35 -5.54 -22.83 15.65
C SER A 35 -6.27 -21.55 15.24
N ALA A 36 -7.51 -21.32 15.73
CA ALA A 36 -8.27 -20.12 15.43
C ALA A 36 -7.65 -18.88 16.12
N SER A 37 -7.22 -19.03 17.37
CA SER A 37 -6.56 -17.97 18.11
C SER A 37 -5.18 -17.62 17.53
N VAL A 38 -4.41 -18.63 17.12
CA VAL A 38 -3.11 -18.43 16.45
C VAL A 38 -3.30 -17.69 15.13
N ARG A 39 -4.27 -18.13 14.32
CA ARG A 39 -4.60 -17.46 13.05
C ARG A 39 -5.02 -16.00 13.25
N ALA A 40 -5.87 -15.73 14.25
CA ALA A 40 -6.31 -14.38 14.57
C ALA A 40 -5.14 -13.48 15.00
N MET A 41 -4.22 -13.99 15.84
CA MET A 41 -3.00 -13.29 16.26
C MET A 41 -2.10 -12.95 15.07
N LEU A 42 -1.84 -13.91 14.18
CA LEU A 42 -1.01 -13.68 12.99
C LEU A 42 -1.64 -12.66 12.04
N LEU A 43 -2.95 -12.76 11.84
CA LEU A 43 -3.67 -11.80 11.00
C LEU A 43 -3.62 -10.38 11.61
N ASP A 44 -3.77 -10.26 12.92
CA ASP A 44 -3.66 -8.97 13.61
C ASP A 44 -2.26 -8.37 13.47
N ASP A 45 -1.20 -9.18 13.66
CA ASP A 45 0.19 -8.75 13.44
C ASP A 45 0.42 -8.25 12.01
N ILE A 46 -0.08 -8.99 10.99
CA ILE A 46 0.00 -8.64 9.57
C ILE A 46 -0.70 -7.31 9.30
N MET A 47 -1.95 -7.20 9.74
CA MET A 47 -2.80 -6.03 9.45
C MET A 47 -2.40 -4.80 10.26
N THR A 48 -1.85 -4.97 11.47
CA THR A 48 -1.33 -3.85 12.27
C THR A 48 -0.16 -3.16 11.57
N LEU A 49 0.63 -3.89 10.80
CA LEU A 49 1.78 -3.37 10.06
C LEU A 49 1.48 -3.03 8.60
N ASN A 50 0.21 -3.16 8.16
CA ASN A 50 -0.19 -2.77 6.81
C ASN A 50 0.13 -1.28 6.56
N GLY A 51 0.71 -0.98 5.39
CA GLY A 51 1.20 0.35 5.01
C GLY A 51 2.69 0.58 5.30
N LYS A 52 3.32 -0.27 6.14
CA LYS A 52 4.80 -0.31 6.28
C LYS A 52 5.43 -1.16 5.19
N GLN A 53 6.76 -1.08 5.08
CA GLN A 53 7.52 -2.02 4.25
C GLN A 53 7.29 -3.46 4.75
N THR A 54 7.17 -4.40 3.82
CA THR A 54 6.93 -5.83 4.10
C THR A 54 7.91 -6.44 5.11
N ILE A 55 9.14 -5.95 5.14
CA ILE A 55 10.18 -6.43 6.07
C ILE A 55 9.74 -6.32 7.55
N PHE A 56 8.96 -5.29 7.92
CA PHE A 56 8.50 -5.12 9.31
C PHE A 56 7.50 -6.21 9.73
N GLN A 57 6.68 -6.71 8.80
CA GLN A 57 5.82 -7.87 9.04
C GLN A 57 6.65 -9.14 9.25
N MET A 58 7.75 -9.31 8.50
CA MET A 58 8.67 -10.43 8.64
C MET A 58 9.47 -10.38 9.96
N MET A 59 9.90 -9.19 10.38
CA MET A 59 10.52 -8.99 11.69
C MET A 59 9.56 -9.39 12.82
N LYS A 60 8.30 -8.95 12.71
CA LYS A 60 7.26 -9.32 13.68
C LYS A 60 7.02 -10.83 13.71
N PHE A 61 7.00 -11.46 12.55
CA PHE A 61 6.88 -12.92 12.45
C PHE A 61 8.09 -13.65 13.06
N ALA A 62 9.32 -13.18 12.82
CA ALA A 62 10.52 -13.75 13.43
C ALA A 62 10.49 -13.68 14.97
N GLU A 63 9.96 -12.57 15.53
CA GLU A 63 9.70 -12.47 16.98
C GLU A 63 8.74 -13.58 17.42
N ARG A 64 7.61 -13.81 16.72
CA ARG A 64 6.64 -14.86 17.05
C ARG A 64 7.25 -16.26 17.00
N VAL A 65 8.10 -16.54 16.01
CA VAL A 65 8.84 -17.82 15.95
C VAL A 65 9.73 -18.01 17.17
N THR A 66 10.46 -16.99 17.56
CA THR A 66 11.36 -17.01 18.75
C THR A 66 10.56 -17.14 20.05
N GLU A 67 9.47 -16.39 20.24
CA GLU A 67 8.57 -16.48 21.40
C GLU A 67 8.02 -17.90 21.60
N ARG A 68 7.87 -18.67 20.51
CA ARG A 68 7.39 -20.05 20.52
C ARG A 68 8.51 -21.09 20.60
N GLY A 69 9.74 -20.64 20.89
CA GLY A 69 10.91 -21.51 21.08
C GLY A 69 11.49 -22.08 19.78
N GLY A 70 11.11 -21.54 18.62
CA GLY A 70 11.71 -21.87 17.33
C GLY A 70 12.98 -21.09 17.05
N GLU A 71 13.77 -21.56 16.10
CA GLU A 71 14.90 -20.83 15.54
C GLU A 71 14.39 -19.98 14.35
N ALA A 72 14.33 -18.66 14.56
CA ALA A 72 13.88 -17.74 13.52
C ALA A 72 14.94 -17.57 12.43
N LEU A 73 14.50 -17.56 11.18
CA LEU A 73 15.33 -17.16 10.04
C LEU A 73 15.54 -15.63 10.03
N ASP A 74 16.47 -15.17 9.20
CA ASP A 74 16.59 -13.74 8.92
C ASP A 74 15.27 -13.21 8.32
N PRO A 75 14.75 -12.07 8.78
CA PRO A 75 13.52 -11.49 8.23
C PRO A 75 13.54 -11.32 6.69
N LEU A 76 14.70 -11.11 6.08
CA LEU A 76 14.83 -11.06 4.61
C LEU A 76 14.53 -12.40 3.94
N GLU A 77 14.86 -13.53 4.58
CA GLU A 77 14.54 -14.85 4.05
C GLU A 77 13.02 -15.08 4.02
N TYR A 78 12.31 -14.70 5.08
CA TYR A 78 10.84 -14.72 5.11
C TYR A 78 10.24 -13.78 4.04
N LYS A 79 10.82 -12.58 3.88
CA LYS A 79 10.40 -11.62 2.85
C LYS A 79 10.54 -12.21 1.45
N HIS A 80 11.68 -12.82 1.14
CA HIS A 80 11.93 -13.44 -0.17
C HIS A 80 10.95 -14.59 -0.44
N GLU A 81 10.68 -15.44 0.55
CA GLU A 81 9.71 -16.53 0.40
C GLU A 81 8.29 -15.99 0.20
N TYR A 82 7.89 -14.98 0.95
CA TYR A 82 6.61 -14.30 0.73
C TYR A 82 6.48 -13.72 -0.68
N LEU A 83 7.49 -12.97 -1.12
CA LEU A 83 7.49 -12.37 -2.46
C LEU A 83 7.42 -13.44 -3.57
N ARG A 84 8.14 -14.55 -3.40
CA ARG A 84 8.06 -15.68 -4.32
C ARG A 84 6.63 -16.27 -4.40
N ARG A 85 5.96 -16.45 -3.26
CA ARG A 85 4.56 -16.94 -3.22
C ARG A 85 3.60 -15.92 -3.81
N LEU A 86 3.79 -14.64 -3.51
CA LEU A 86 2.96 -13.56 -4.04
C LEU A 86 3.11 -13.44 -5.56
N GLU A 87 4.33 -13.54 -6.11
CA GLU A 87 4.56 -13.51 -7.56
C GLU A 87 3.77 -14.64 -8.26
N VAL A 88 3.76 -15.84 -7.71
CA VAL A 88 2.91 -16.95 -8.24
C VAL A 88 1.42 -16.59 -8.21
N ARG A 89 0.95 -15.96 -7.14
CA ARG A 89 -0.44 -15.53 -6.99
C ARG A 89 -0.86 -14.51 -8.04
N ILE A 90 0.01 -13.52 -8.31
CA ILE A 90 -0.31 -12.41 -9.22
C ILE A 90 0.14 -12.65 -10.67
N GLN A 91 0.85 -13.75 -10.94
CA GLN A 91 1.46 -14.04 -12.24
C GLN A 91 0.47 -13.89 -13.40
N SER A 92 -0.71 -14.47 -13.29
CA SER A 92 -1.71 -14.40 -14.37
C SER A 92 -2.20 -12.97 -14.64
N ARG A 93 -2.28 -12.11 -13.60
CA ARG A 93 -2.65 -10.70 -13.72
C ARG A 93 -1.56 -9.93 -14.48
N VAL A 94 -0.31 -10.14 -14.09
CA VAL A 94 0.86 -9.49 -14.71
C VAL A 94 1.04 -9.93 -16.16
N GLU A 95 0.91 -11.24 -16.43
CA GLU A 95 1.03 -11.79 -17.79
C GLU A 95 -0.09 -11.28 -18.70
N SER A 96 -1.34 -11.23 -18.23
CA SER A 96 -2.47 -10.74 -19.01
C SER A 96 -2.38 -9.23 -19.32
N LEU A 97 -1.83 -8.44 -18.39
CA LEU A 97 -1.51 -7.04 -18.64
C LEU A 97 -0.37 -6.90 -19.65
N ALA A 98 0.69 -7.67 -19.50
CA ALA A 98 1.86 -7.61 -20.40
C ALA A 98 1.54 -8.06 -21.83
N SER A 99 0.66 -9.05 -22.00
CA SER A 99 0.19 -9.51 -23.32
C SER A 99 -0.86 -8.59 -23.95
N GLY A 100 -1.52 -7.73 -23.15
CA GLY A 100 -2.65 -6.91 -23.57
C GLY A 100 -4.00 -7.66 -23.59
N ASP A 101 -4.05 -8.87 -23.02
CA ASP A 101 -5.29 -9.65 -22.87
C ASP A 101 -6.23 -9.02 -21.83
N ALA A 102 -5.65 -8.36 -20.82
CA ALA A 102 -6.38 -7.55 -19.85
C ALA A 102 -6.06 -6.05 -20.03
N LYS A 103 -7.03 -5.22 -19.69
CA LYS A 103 -6.85 -3.76 -19.72
C LYS A 103 -6.39 -3.25 -18.36
N PRO A 104 -5.49 -2.24 -18.30
CA PRO A 104 -5.05 -1.64 -17.04
C PRO A 104 -6.17 -1.28 -16.07
N VAL A 105 -7.31 -0.78 -16.56
CA VAL A 105 -8.47 -0.38 -15.75
C VAL A 105 -9.05 -1.53 -14.91
N GLU A 106 -8.83 -2.78 -15.29
CA GLU A 106 -9.31 -3.96 -14.58
C GLU A 106 -8.54 -4.18 -13.26
N PHE A 107 -7.31 -3.66 -13.19
CA PHE A 107 -6.42 -3.76 -12.02
C PHE A 107 -6.08 -2.41 -11.40
N LEU A 108 -6.82 -1.36 -11.76
CA LEU A 108 -6.77 -0.07 -11.10
C LEU A 108 -7.95 0.10 -10.15
N LEU A 109 -7.72 0.76 -9.02
CA LEU A 109 -8.82 1.21 -8.17
C LEU A 109 -9.73 2.14 -8.98
N HIS A 110 -11.03 1.96 -8.83
CA HIS A 110 -12.03 2.67 -9.63
C HIS A 110 -11.85 4.19 -9.57
N GLY A 111 -11.75 4.81 -10.76
CA GLY A 111 -11.56 6.25 -10.91
C GLY A 111 -10.12 6.77 -10.79
N SER A 112 -9.11 5.90 -10.55
CA SER A 112 -7.70 6.32 -10.42
C SER A 112 -7.20 7.17 -11.58
N VAL A 113 -7.46 6.78 -12.81
CA VAL A 113 -7.04 7.55 -14.00
C VAL A 113 -7.71 8.93 -14.03
N ALA A 114 -9.01 8.99 -13.73
CA ALA A 114 -9.73 10.26 -13.71
C ALA A 114 -9.20 11.21 -12.62
N LEU A 115 -8.85 10.68 -11.46
CA LEU A 115 -8.21 11.48 -10.40
C LEU A 115 -6.84 12.01 -10.83
N LEU A 116 -5.99 11.14 -11.38
CA LEU A 116 -4.65 11.52 -11.82
C LEU A 116 -4.71 12.56 -12.95
N ASP A 117 -5.62 12.38 -13.94
CA ASP A 117 -5.85 13.37 -15.01
C ASP A 117 -6.33 14.73 -14.43
N CYS A 118 -7.21 14.72 -13.44
CA CYS A 118 -7.68 15.95 -12.80
C CYS A 118 -6.55 16.70 -12.05
N LEU A 119 -5.64 15.99 -11.41
CA LEU A 119 -4.51 16.59 -10.70
C LEU A 119 -3.44 17.09 -11.69
N GLU A 120 -3.09 16.27 -12.70
CA GLU A 120 -2.14 16.66 -13.76
C GLU A 120 -2.61 17.91 -14.51
N ALA A 121 -3.90 17.98 -14.87
CA ALA A 121 -4.48 19.16 -15.55
C ALA A 121 -4.41 20.45 -14.71
N ARG A 122 -4.25 20.34 -13.39
CA ARG A 122 -4.03 21.46 -12.48
C ARG A 122 -2.54 21.79 -12.25
N GLY A 123 -1.65 21.05 -12.91
CA GLY A 123 -0.20 21.26 -12.81
C GLY A 123 0.42 20.74 -11.50
N TRP A 124 -0.21 19.76 -10.85
CA TRP A 124 0.33 19.19 -9.63
C TRP A 124 1.45 18.21 -9.92
N ASP A 125 2.51 18.27 -9.13
CA ASP A 125 3.59 17.28 -9.17
C ASP A 125 3.15 16.00 -8.45
N LEU A 126 3.20 14.88 -9.17
CA LEU A 126 2.74 13.58 -8.68
C LEU A 126 3.93 12.70 -8.30
N TYR A 127 3.85 12.08 -7.14
CA TYR A 127 4.86 11.19 -6.55
C TYR A 127 4.21 9.89 -6.11
N LEU A 128 4.87 8.76 -6.36
CA LEU A 128 4.42 7.43 -5.95
C LEU A 128 5.41 6.88 -4.92
N ALA A 129 4.91 6.42 -3.76
CA ALA A 129 5.73 5.86 -2.70
C ALA A 129 5.04 4.62 -2.09
N SER A 130 5.65 3.44 -2.25
CA SER A 130 5.09 2.15 -1.83
C SER A 130 5.98 1.43 -0.84
N GLY A 131 5.37 0.66 0.07
CA GLY A 131 6.06 -0.31 0.92
C GLY A 131 6.53 -1.57 0.18
N THR A 132 6.09 -1.75 -1.07
CA THR A 132 6.57 -2.78 -2.00
C THR A 132 7.93 -2.38 -2.57
N ASP A 133 8.77 -3.38 -2.89
CA ASP A 133 10.11 -3.14 -3.43
C ASP A 133 10.06 -2.40 -4.77
N GLU A 134 10.88 -1.38 -4.91
CA GLU A 134 10.84 -0.41 -6.01
C GLU A 134 10.84 -1.04 -7.42
N PRO A 135 11.63 -2.09 -7.72
CA PRO A 135 11.59 -2.70 -9.04
C PRO A 135 10.22 -3.26 -9.43
N PHE A 136 9.48 -3.81 -8.46
CA PHE A 136 8.12 -4.31 -8.70
C PHE A 136 7.14 -3.16 -8.90
N VAL A 137 7.21 -2.13 -8.05
CA VAL A 137 6.33 -0.94 -8.17
C VAL A 137 6.50 -0.29 -9.54
N ARG A 138 7.74 -0.09 -10.01
CA ARG A 138 8.01 0.49 -11.34
C ARG A 138 7.43 -0.37 -12.45
N ARG A 139 7.70 -1.69 -12.43
CA ARG A 139 7.16 -2.64 -13.43
C ARG A 139 5.64 -2.61 -13.48
N GLU A 140 5.00 -2.69 -12.33
CA GLU A 140 3.55 -2.74 -12.23
C GLU A 140 2.91 -1.39 -12.58
N ALA A 141 3.50 -0.27 -12.19
CA ALA A 141 3.05 1.06 -12.60
C ALA A 141 3.11 1.25 -14.14
N GLU A 142 4.16 0.76 -14.80
CA GLU A 142 4.24 0.77 -16.28
C GLU A 142 3.15 -0.10 -16.91
N LEU A 143 2.93 -1.33 -16.42
CA LEU A 143 1.88 -2.22 -16.91
C LEU A 143 0.47 -1.60 -16.77
N LEU A 144 0.26 -0.81 -15.72
CA LEU A 144 -0.99 -0.09 -15.46
C LEU A 144 -1.10 1.24 -16.23
N GLY A 145 -0.08 1.62 -17.02
CA GLY A 145 -0.05 2.89 -17.76
C GLY A 145 0.09 4.12 -16.88
N LEU A 146 0.58 3.94 -15.64
CA LEU A 146 0.75 5.03 -14.68
C LEU A 146 2.09 5.76 -14.83
N GLY A 147 3.06 5.20 -15.54
CA GLY A 147 4.39 5.78 -15.74
C GLY A 147 4.34 7.22 -16.28
N ARG A 148 3.36 7.56 -17.12
CA ARG A 148 3.17 8.92 -17.66
C ARG A 148 2.94 10.00 -16.59
N TYR A 149 2.33 9.64 -15.44
CA TYR A 149 2.02 10.59 -14.38
C TYR A 149 3.20 10.79 -13.41
N PHE A 150 3.94 9.73 -13.15
CA PHE A 150 4.96 9.72 -12.11
C PHE A 150 6.39 9.83 -12.65
N GLY A 151 6.66 9.32 -13.87
CA GLY A 151 8.01 9.31 -14.45
C GLY A 151 9.03 8.69 -13.50
N GLU A 152 10.10 9.42 -13.21
CA GLU A 152 11.13 8.98 -12.26
C GLU A 152 10.73 9.13 -10.78
N ARG A 153 9.60 9.76 -10.49
CA ARG A 153 9.12 10.04 -9.12
C ARG A 153 8.37 8.85 -8.51
N VAL A 154 8.93 7.66 -8.70
CA VAL A 154 8.46 6.40 -8.14
C VAL A 154 9.48 5.90 -7.14
N TYR A 155 9.05 5.67 -5.91
CA TYR A 155 9.87 5.23 -4.79
C TYR A 155 9.26 3.98 -4.18
N GLY A 156 10.10 3.00 -3.85
CA GLY A 156 9.69 1.76 -3.22
C GLY A 156 10.71 1.28 -2.20
N ALA A 157 10.34 0.24 -1.46
CA ALA A 157 11.23 -0.37 -0.49
C ALA A 157 12.54 -0.86 -1.15
N GLN A 158 13.60 -0.86 -0.35
CA GLN A 158 14.94 -1.33 -0.72
C GLN A 158 15.31 -2.52 0.18
N ASP A 159 16.29 -3.33 -0.21
CA ASP A 159 16.82 -4.40 0.66
C ASP A 159 17.42 -3.83 1.95
N ASP A 160 18.12 -2.69 1.85
CA ASP A 160 18.42 -1.89 3.02
C ASP A 160 17.18 -1.10 3.44
N PHE A 161 16.39 -1.69 4.32
CA PHE A 161 15.12 -1.10 4.78
C PHE A 161 15.28 0.24 5.52
N MET A 162 16.49 0.58 5.99
CA MET A 162 16.79 1.88 6.62
C MET A 162 16.95 2.99 5.59
N SER A 163 17.24 2.66 4.35
CA SER A 163 17.46 3.63 3.26
C SER A 163 16.16 4.19 2.66
N PHE A 164 15.01 3.60 3.00
CA PHE A 164 13.69 4.00 2.49
C PHE A 164 12.65 4.06 3.60
N SER A 165 11.82 5.12 3.56
CA SER A 165 10.52 5.16 4.22
C SER A 165 9.62 6.20 3.54
N LYS A 166 8.29 6.06 3.64
CA LYS A 166 7.34 7.06 3.12
C LYS A 166 7.60 8.44 3.73
N LYS A 167 7.97 8.49 5.01
CA LYS A 167 8.40 9.72 5.69
C LYS A 167 9.58 10.39 5.01
N GLN A 168 10.65 9.62 4.68
CA GLN A 168 11.81 10.17 3.97
C GLN A 168 11.43 10.70 2.58
N VAL A 169 10.49 10.03 1.88
CA VAL A 169 9.97 10.52 0.60
C VAL A 169 9.22 11.84 0.78
N ILE A 170 8.35 11.96 1.78
CA ILE A 170 7.66 13.22 2.13
C ILE A 170 8.68 14.34 2.41
N GLU A 171 9.64 14.12 3.29
CA GLU A 171 10.68 15.09 3.63
C GLU A 171 11.50 15.51 2.40
N ARG A 172 11.75 14.56 1.48
CA ARG A 172 12.42 14.82 0.22
C ARG A 172 11.56 15.68 -0.71
N ILE A 173 10.28 15.38 -0.88
CA ILE A 173 9.33 16.15 -1.68
C ILE A 173 9.30 17.61 -1.21
N LEU A 174 9.10 17.83 0.10
CA LEU A 174 9.04 19.19 0.67
C LEU A 174 10.35 19.98 0.43
N ARG A 175 11.48 19.32 0.65
CA ARG A 175 12.80 19.94 0.47
C ARG A 175 13.11 20.26 -1.00
N GLU A 176 12.90 19.29 -1.92
CA GLU A 176 13.27 19.44 -3.34
C GLU A 176 12.39 20.44 -4.07
N ASN A 177 11.12 20.58 -3.67
CA ASN A 177 10.20 21.56 -4.25
C ASN A 177 10.18 22.89 -3.48
N ASN A 178 10.88 22.98 -2.35
CA ASN A 178 10.90 24.15 -1.47
C ASN A 178 9.48 24.60 -1.06
N VAL A 179 8.66 23.63 -0.62
CA VAL A 179 7.25 23.83 -0.19
C VAL A 179 7.06 23.42 1.26
N GLY A 180 5.98 23.90 1.89
CA GLY A 180 5.57 23.52 3.24
C GLY A 180 4.66 22.29 3.27
N GLY A 181 4.32 21.83 4.48
CA GLY A 181 3.40 20.72 4.63
C GLY A 181 2.00 21.04 4.13
N ASP A 182 1.55 22.28 4.24
CA ASP A 182 0.27 22.78 3.74
C ASP A 182 0.14 22.75 2.20
N ASP A 183 1.25 22.60 1.49
CA ASP A 183 1.28 22.35 0.04
C ASP A 183 1.28 20.86 -0.32
N LEU A 184 1.30 19.96 0.68
CA LEU A 184 1.35 18.51 0.49
C LEU A 184 -0.03 17.88 0.57
N LEU A 185 -0.39 17.12 -0.47
CA LEU A 185 -1.48 16.16 -0.45
C LEU A 185 -0.91 14.74 -0.38
N VAL A 186 -1.39 13.95 0.57
CA VAL A 186 -1.10 12.52 0.68
C VAL A 186 -2.37 11.72 0.45
N ILE A 187 -2.30 10.70 -0.39
CA ILE A 187 -3.41 9.80 -0.70
C ILE A 187 -2.93 8.35 -0.51
N GLY A 188 -3.62 7.58 0.34
CA GLY A 188 -3.23 6.21 0.61
C GLY A 188 -4.27 5.40 1.39
N ASP A 189 -4.12 4.08 1.39
CA ASP A 189 -4.94 3.14 2.14
C ASP A 189 -4.25 2.59 3.40
N GLY A 190 -2.97 2.93 3.60
CA GLY A 190 -2.19 2.63 4.79
C GLY A 190 -2.22 3.77 5.82
N TYR A 191 -2.05 3.42 7.09
CA TYR A 191 -2.00 4.44 8.15
C TYR A 191 -0.71 5.25 8.14
N VAL A 192 0.39 4.68 7.63
CA VAL A 192 1.73 5.28 7.68
C VAL A 192 1.79 6.58 6.90
N GLU A 193 1.39 6.57 5.63
CA GLU A 193 1.41 7.76 4.80
C GLU A 193 0.42 8.82 5.28
N ILE A 194 -0.74 8.41 5.82
CA ILE A 194 -1.72 9.34 6.39
C ILE A 194 -1.12 10.04 7.61
N GLU A 195 -0.56 9.29 8.56
CA GLU A 195 0.06 9.82 9.76
C GLU A 195 1.28 10.70 9.42
N ASP A 196 2.17 10.23 8.54
CA ASP A 196 3.35 10.98 8.11
C ASP A 196 2.98 12.28 7.39
N GLY A 197 1.95 12.26 6.54
CA GLY A 197 1.41 13.46 5.88
C GLY A 197 0.84 14.46 6.88
N LYS A 198 0.06 13.98 7.86
CA LYS A 198 -0.49 14.83 8.94
C LYS A 198 0.59 15.42 9.83
N ASN A 199 1.63 14.65 10.15
CA ASN A 199 2.74 15.10 11.00
C ASN A 199 3.51 16.31 10.41
N VAL A 200 3.49 16.48 9.10
CA VAL A 200 4.10 17.64 8.44
C VAL A 200 3.11 18.77 8.14
N GLY A 201 1.84 18.61 8.51
CA GLY A 201 0.78 19.61 8.27
C GLY A 201 0.06 19.44 6.93
N GLY A 202 0.27 18.33 6.23
CA GLY A 202 -0.34 18.03 4.94
C GLY A 202 -1.84 17.68 5.02
N LEU A 203 -2.51 17.75 3.87
CA LEU A 203 -3.86 17.22 3.71
C LEU A 203 -3.77 15.72 3.41
N ALA A 204 -4.54 14.91 4.12
CA ALA A 204 -4.53 13.46 4.01
C ALA A 204 -5.89 12.92 3.52
N VAL A 205 -5.89 12.31 2.34
CA VAL A 205 -7.04 11.58 1.79
C VAL A 205 -6.82 10.09 1.96
N ALA A 206 -7.64 9.48 2.77
CA ALA A 206 -7.59 8.05 3.03
C ALA A 206 -8.50 7.28 2.06
N VAL A 207 -7.98 6.16 1.56
CA VAL A 207 -8.69 5.25 0.67
C VAL A 207 -9.11 4.02 1.46
N ALA A 208 -10.38 3.93 1.79
CA ALA A 208 -10.94 2.79 2.52
C ALA A 208 -11.74 1.90 1.55
N SER A 209 -11.07 1.39 0.52
CA SER A 209 -11.68 0.59 -0.54
C SER A 209 -11.94 -0.84 -0.10
N ASP A 210 -13.10 -1.38 -0.51
CA ASP A 210 -13.33 -2.82 -0.58
C ASP A 210 -12.76 -3.31 -1.93
N GLU A 211 -11.50 -3.75 -1.89
CA GLU A 211 -10.75 -4.13 -3.10
C GLU A 211 -11.41 -5.30 -3.86
N ALA A 212 -12.00 -6.25 -3.13
CA ALA A 212 -12.69 -7.40 -3.72
C ALA A 212 -13.96 -7.00 -4.47
N ARG A 213 -14.53 -5.83 -4.15
CA ARG A 213 -15.72 -5.26 -4.81
C ARG A 213 -15.42 -3.89 -5.41
N ASN A 214 -14.27 -3.79 -6.09
CA ASN A 214 -13.81 -2.57 -6.75
C ASN A 214 -14.93 -1.92 -7.60
N GLY A 215 -15.13 -0.63 -7.41
CA GLY A 215 -16.17 0.14 -8.10
C GLY A 215 -17.58 -0.02 -7.50
N ALA A 216 -17.77 -0.77 -6.41
CA ALA A 216 -19.06 -0.83 -5.71
C ALA A 216 -19.35 0.45 -4.89
N GLY A 217 -18.36 1.27 -4.58
CA GLY A 217 -18.47 2.47 -3.76
C GLY A 217 -18.77 2.19 -2.29
N GLN A 218 -18.37 1.01 -1.84
CA GLN A 218 -18.53 0.60 -0.47
C GLN A 218 -17.22 0.77 0.29
N PHE A 219 -17.33 1.22 1.53
CA PHE A 219 -16.17 1.31 2.41
C PHE A 219 -15.81 -0.07 2.97
N ASP A 220 -14.52 -0.35 3.05
CA ASP A 220 -14.00 -1.26 4.05
C ASP A 220 -14.03 -0.54 5.40
N GLU A 221 -14.94 -0.93 6.28
CA GLU A 221 -15.17 -0.25 7.56
C GLU A 221 -13.99 -0.40 8.53
N TRP A 222 -13.19 -1.47 8.42
CA TRP A 222 -11.98 -1.63 9.21
C TRP A 222 -10.91 -0.62 8.79
N LYS A 223 -10.63 -0.52 7.46
CA LYS A 223 -9.72 0.51 6.91
C LYS A 223 -10.21 1.91 7.30
N ARG A 224 -11.50 2.19 7.08
CA ARG A 224 -12.10 3.49 7.36
C ARG A 224 -11.91 3.92 8.81
N LYS A 225 -12.23 3.05 9.77
CA LYS A 225 -12.08 3.35 11.21
C LYS A 225 -10.62 3.61 11.56
N ARG A 226 -9.71 2.79 11.04
CA ARG A 226 -8.27 2.91 11.30
C ARG A 226 -7.71 4.22 10.76
N LEU A 227 -8.03 4.57 9.51
CA LEU A 227 -7.49 5.75 8.84
C LEU A 227 -8.05 7.05 9.42
N LEU A 228 -9.31 7.08 9.84
CA LEU A 228 -9.87 8.18 10.64
C LEU A 228 -9.15 8.32 11.99
N GLY A 229 -8.79 7.20 12.61
CA GLY A 229 -8.08 7.17 13.90
C GLY A 229 -6.68 7.79 13.86
N VAL A 230 -6.03 7.81 12.70
CA VAL A 230 -4.70 8.44 12.49
C VAL A 230 -4.79 9.83 11.86
N GLY A 231 -5.98 10.40 11.75
CA GLY A 231 -6.19 11.81 11.41
C GLY A 231 -6.42 12.08 9.91
N ALA A 232 -6.92 11.13 9.13
CA ALA A 232 -7.35 11.41 7.77
C ALA A 232 -8.37 12.56 7.72
N ASP A 233 -8.17 13.53 6.84
CA ASP A 233 -9.07 14.68 6.65
C ASP A 233 -10.28 14.29 5.80
N ILE A 234 -10.07 13.44 4.80
CA ILE A 234 -11.10 12.95 3.88
C ILE A 234 -10.95 11.43 3.79
N VAL A 235 -12.06 10.69 3.74
CA VAL A 235 -12.05 9.26 3.50
C VAL A 235 -12.97 8.93 2.32
N VAL A 236 -12.45 8.22 1.34
CA VAL A 236 -13.18 7.80 0.14
C VAL A 236 -13.13 6.28 -0.03
N PRO A 237 -14.18 5.65 -0.61
CA PRO A 237 -14.14 4.22 -0.94
C PRO A 237 -13.41 3.94 -2.26
N ASP A 238 -13.44 4.90 -3.17
CA ASP A 238 -12.77 4.90 -4.48
C ASP A 238 -12.80 6.34 -5.05
N TYR A 239 -12.37 6.52 -6.30
CA TYR A 239 -12.27 7.84 -6.92
C TYR A 239 -13.35 8.11 -7.98
N ARG A 240 -14.56 7.48 -7.84
CA ARG A 240 -15.66 7.68 -8.78
C ARG A 240 -16.03 9.14 -9.01
N ASP A 241 -15.93 9.95 -7.97
CA ASP A 241 -16.24 11.37 -7.97
C ASP A 241 -14.95 12.23 -7.96
N ALA A 242 -13.95 11.83 -8.78
CA ALA A 242 -12.61 12.43 -8.79
C ALA A 242 -12.64 13.97 -8.89
N ALA A 243 -13.47 14.53 -9.76
CA ALA A 243 -13.56 15.99 -9.93
C ALA A 243 -14.08 16.68 -8.66
N VAL A 244 -15.11 16.11 -8.01
CA VAL A 244 -15.67 16.63 -6.76
C VAL A 244 -14.65 16.51 -5.64
N LEU A 245 -13.94 15.38 -5.55
CA LEU A 245 -12.86 15.19 -4.57
C LEU A 245 -11.79 16.28 -4.72
N VAL A 246 -11.34 16.53 -5.94
CA VAL A 246 -10.31 17.56 -6.19
C VAL A 246 -10.83 18.96 -5.88
N ASP A 247 -12.07 19.27 -6.17
CA ASP A 247 -12.68 20.57 -5.82
C ASP A 247 -12.78 20.76 -4.29
N VAL A 248 -13.10 19.71 -3.55
CA VAL A 248 -13.07 19.73 -2.07
C VAL A 248 -11.64 19.95 -1.54
N ILE A 249 -10.65 19.27 -2.11
CA ILE A 249 -9.22 19.41 -1.73
C ILE A 249 -8.74 20.86 -1.93
N VAL A 250 -9.15 21.52 -3.00
CA VAL A 250 -8.73 22.92 -3.28
C VAL A 250 -9.65 23.97 -2.64
N GLY A 251 -10.62 23.58 -1.85
CA GLY A 251 -11.52 24.47 -1.11
C GLY A 251 -12.55 25.18 -2.01
N LYS A 252 -13.03 24.54 -3.04
CA LYS A 252 -14.06 25.05 -3.97
C LYS A 252 -15.39 24.35 -3.75
#